data_17c70ba6bd6827865b4993ce8b7533bb
#
_entry.id   17c70ba6bd6827865b4993ce8b7533bb
#
_cell.length_a   1.000
_cell.length_b   1.000
_cell.length_c   1.000
_cell.angle_alpha   90.00
_cell.angle_beta   90.00
_cell.angle_gamma   90.00
#
_symmetry.space_group_name_H-M   'P 1'
#
loop_
_entity.id
_entity.type
_entity.pdbx_description
1 polymer ?
#
loop_
_entity_poly.entity_id
_entity_poly.type
_entity_poly.pdbx_seq_one_letter_code
_entity_poly.pdbx_strand_id
1 'polypeptide(L)'
;MVQATRLRAAVIGSTGYIGMACTALLAGHPDVELTRVLGHSSAGKRYSEVVPGSAVDLVIEDGNDPGSADVVLAALPHTVAAALAPGWLAQGATVIDCSADFRLHDAAAYKTWYGVDHPTPDLLDEAIYAMVELHRESLKSANLISVPGCYPTATLLACVPALRAGVIEADVVVDAKSGISGAGRSPSLGTGFSEVNESVHAYGVEGHRHKSEMLEQLRDAAGTDVRLTFVPHLIPMTRGILATAYLRPRAGVTAEQLREIYASFCATSLFLDLVARPPATKTVTGTNRAAIHVGWQDGVAVVTVAIDNLGKGGAGQAVHALNVRFGFDETAGLESRVLWP
;
A
#
# COMPACT_ATOMS: atom_id res chain seq x y z
N MET A 1 -0.88 -27.34 26.86
CA MET A 1 -0.92 -25.97 26.39
C MET A 1 -2.16 -25.86 25.51
N VAL A 2 -3.14 -25.03 25.88
CA VAL A 2 -4.29 -24.75 25.03
C VAL A 2 -3.74 -23.99 23.82
N GLN A 3 -3.87 -24.55 22.62
CA GLN A 3 -3.47 -23.88 21.39
C GLN A 3 -4.35 -22.63 21.28
N ALA A 4 -3.74 -21.44 21.30
CA ALA A 4 -4.48 -20.20 21.09
C ALA A 4 -5.23 -20.31 19.76
N THR A 5 -6.51 -19.96 19.76
CA THR A 5 -7.32 -19.99 18.53
C THR A 5 -6.75 -18.96 17.57
N ARG A 6 -6.30 -19.43 16.41
CA ARG A 6 -5.76 -18.54 15.35
C ARG A 6 -6.89 -17.69 14.77
N LEU A 7 -6.55 -16.45 14.36
CA LEU A 7 -7.47 -15.54 13.69
C LEU A 7 -7.85 -16.10 12.31
N ARG A 8 -9.13 -16.28 12.04
CA ARG A 8 -9.60 -16.82 10.75
C ARG A 8 -9.67 -15.72 9.71
N ALA A 9 -8.97 -15.91 8.60
CA ALA A 9 -8.90 -14.93 7.51
C ALA A 9 -9.51 -15.46 6.22
N ALA A 10 -10.18 -14.56 5.49
CA ALA A 10 -10.62 -14.77 4.12
C ALA A 10 -9.94 -13.75 3.18
N VAL A 11 -9.53 -14.20 2.00
CA VAL A 11 -9.03 -13.31 0.93
C VAL A 11 -9.99 -13.32 -0.23
N ILE A 12 -10.61 -12.17 -0.52
CA ILE A 12 -11.53 -11.97 -1.65
C ILE A 12 -10.77 -11.29 -2.79
N GLY A 13 -10.90 -11.81 -4.02
CA GLY A 13 -10.05 -11.41 -5.14
C GLY A 13 -8.66 -12.05 -5.08
N SER A 14 -8.57 -13.24 -4.49
CA SER A 14 -7.34 -13.96 -4.16
C SER A 14 -6.41 -14.25 -5.35
N THR A 15 -6.89 -14.20 -6.58
CA THR A 15 -6.14 -14.50 -7.81
C THR A 15 -5.60 -13.28 -8.55
N GLY A 16 -5.89 -12.05 -8.10
CA GLY A 16 -5.20 -10.82 -8.51
C GLY A 16 -3.81 -10.72 -7.85
N TYR A 17 -2.92 -9.86 -8.34
CA TYR A 17 -1.54 -9.77 -7.79
C TYR A 17 -1.51 -9.41 -6.29
N ILE A 18 -2.34 -8.45 -5.84
CA ILE A 18 -2.45 -8.10 -4.41
C ILE A 18 -3.05 -9.27 -3.63
N GLY A 19 -4.15 -9.88 -4.14
CA GLY A 19 -4.77 -11.04 -3.50
C GLY A 19 -3.81 -12.23 -3.37
N MET A 20 -3.02 -12.51 -4.41
CA MET A 20 -1.98 -13.55 -4.37
C MET A 20 -0.92 -13.26 -3.31
N ALA A 21 -0.48 -12.00 -3.20
CA ALA A 21 0.49 -11.60 -2.21
C ALA A 21 -0.09 -11.66 -0.78
N CYS A 22 -1.33 -11.20 -0.55
CA CYS A 22 -2.03 -11.35 0.72
C CYS A 22 -2.17 -12.84 1.10
N THR A 23 -2.63 -13.68 0.17
CA THR A 23 -2.80 -15.12 0.40
C THR A 23 -1.48 -15.79 0.81
N ALA A 24 -0.38 -15.45 0.13
CA ALA A 24 0.93 -16.02 0.44
C ALA A 24 1.43 -15.60 1.83
N LEU A 25 1.27 -14.33 2.20
CA LEU A 25 1.68 -13.80 3.51
C LEU A 25 0.84 -14.42 4.65
N LEU A 26 -0.48 -14.51 4.48
CA LEU A 26 -1.37 -15.08 5.49
C LEU A 26 -1.18 -16.60 5.65
N ALA A 27 -0.89 -17.33 4.58
CA ALA A 27 -0.61 -18.75 4.65
C ALA A 27 0.63 -19.09 5.50
N GLY A 28 1.60 -18.17 5.56
CA GLY A 28 2.79 -18.27 6.40
C GLY A 28 2.68 -17.60 7.78
N HIS A 29 1.56 -16.97 8.09
CA HIS A 29 1.40 -16.20 9.32
C HIS A 29 1.22 -17.11 10.55
N PRO A 30 1.98 -16.91 11.64
CA PRO A 30 1.91 -17.79 12.80
C PRO A 30 0.56 -17.75 13.54
N ASP A 31 -0.08 -16.57 13.60
CA ASP A 31 -1.28 -16.31 14.40
C ASP A 31 -2.57 -16.25 13.57
N VAL A 32 -2.47 -16.43 12.24
CA VAL A 32 -3.62 -16.41 11.34
C VAL A 32 -3.82 -17.77 10.68
N GLU A 33 -5.07 -18.17 10.55
CA GLU A 33 -5.50 -19.32 9.75
C GLU A 33 -6.20 -18.79 8.49
N LEU A 34 -5.61 -19.01 7.34
CA LEU A 34 -6.25 -18.71 6.06
C LEU A 34 -7.30 -19.78 5.79
N THR A 35 -8.57 -19.44 6.00
CA THR A 35 -9.67 -20.41 5.90
C THR A 35 -10.34 -20.41 4.53
N ARG A 36 -10.34 -19.26 3.81
CA ARG A 36 -11.02 -19.12 2.53
C ARG A 36 -10.24 -18.26 1.54
N VAL A 37 -10.28 -18.65 0.28
CA VAL A 37 -9.79 -17.88 -0.88
C VAL A 37 -10.89 -17.80 -1.91
N LEU A 38 -11.30 -16.56 -2.27
CA LEU A 38 -12.46 -16.32 -3.14
C LEU A 38 -12.04 -15.62 -4.44
N GLY A 39 -12.73 -15.97 -5.55
CA GLY A 39 -12.46 -15.36 -6.85
C GLY A 39 -13.30 -15.96 -7.96
N HIS A 40 -14.08 -15.13 -8.67
CA HIS A 40 -15.08 -15.58 -9.66
C HIS A 40 -14.47 -16.34 -10.85
N SER A 41 -13.44 -15.80 -11.49
CA SER A 41 -12.90 -16.36 -12.75
C SER A 41 -12.19 -17.71 -12.59
N SER A 42 -11.87 -18.10 -11.36
CA SER A 42 -11.13 -19.31 -11.06
C SER A 42 -11.83 -20.20 -10.03
N ALA A 43 -13.10 -19.94 -9.76
CA ALA A 43 -13.91 -20.73 -8.82
C ALA A 43 -13.93 -22.21 -9.18
N GLY A 44 -13.91 -23.06 -8.15
CA GLY A 44 -13.89 -24.51 -8.27
C GLY A 44 -12.51 -25.13 -8.53
N LYS A 45 -11.47 -24.32 -8.83
CA LYS A 45 -10.10 -24.82 -8.99
C LYS A 45 -9.34 -24.81 -7.67
N ARG A 46 -8.36 -25.70 -7.51
CA ARG A 46 -7.39 -25.59 -6.43
C ARG A 46 -6.54 -24.33 -6.61
N TYR A 47 -6.24 -23.67 -5.52
CA TYR A 47 -5.48 -22.42 -5.56
C TYR A 47 -4.08 -22.61 -6.20
N SER A 48 -3.42 -23.74 -5.91
CA SER A 48 -2.11 -24.12 -6.51
C SER A 48 -2.15 -24.34 -8.02
N GLU A 49 -3.30 -24.68 -8.61
CA GLU A 49 -3.47 -24.78 -10.06
C GLU A 49 -3.50 -23.41 -10.76
N VAL A 50 -3.98 -22.39 -10.05
CA VAL A 50 -4.13 -21.02 -10.57
C VAL A 50 -2.92 -20.15 -10.24
N VAL A 51 -2.25 -20.44 -9.12
CA VAL A 51 -1.07 -19.74 -8.62
C VAL A 51 0.08 -20.75 -8.51
N PRO A 52 0.85 -20.95 -9.58
CA PRO A 52 1.95 -21.91 -9.58
C PRO A 52 2.97 -21.65 -8.48
N GLY A 53 3.37 -22.71 -7.78
CA GLY A 53 4.32 -22.63 -6.68
C GLY A 53 3.69 -22.26 -5.32
N SER A 54 2.38 -22.03 -5.26
CA SER A 54 1.70 -21.84 -3.99
C SER A 54 1.57 -23.14 -3.22
N ALA A 55 1.86 -23.10 -1.90
CA ALA A 55 1.61 -24.21 -0.97
C ALA A 55 0.19 -24.22 -0.38
N VAL A 56 -0.66 -23.26 -0.78
CA VAL A 56 -2.03 -23.16 -0.29
C VAL A 56 -2.89 -24.25 -0.94
N ASP A 57 -3.44 -25.14 -0.13
CA ASP A 57 -4.29 -26.25 -0.56
C ASP A 57 -5.77 -25.97 -0.25
N LEU A 58 -6.27 -24.86 -0.78
CA LEU A 58 -7.69 -24.48 -0.70
C LEU A 58 -8.31 -24.48 -2.11
N VAL A 59 -9.60 -24.79 -2.18
CA VAL A 59 -10.39 -24.58 -3.40
C VAL A 59 -10.81 -23.12 -3.45
N ILE A 60 -10.66 -22.48 -4.60
CA ILE A 60 -11.15 -21.11 -4.81
C ILE A 60 -12.67 -21.16 -4.86
N GLU A 61 -13.30 -20.45 -3.94
CA GLU A 61 -14.74 -20.36 -3.86
C GLU A 61 -15.28 -19.24 -4.73
N ASP A 62 -16.49 -19.40 -5.26
CA ASP A 62 -17.18 -18.35 -5.97
C ASP A 62 -17.85 -17.36 -4.99
N GLY A 63 -17.98 -16.10 -5.42
CA GLY A 63 -18.68 -15.08 -4.65
C GLY A 63 -17.80 -14.22 -3.76
N ASN A 64 -18.46 -13.50 -2.87
CA ASN A 64 -17.85 -12.48 -2.00
C ASN A 64 -18.24 -12.66 -0.52
N ASP A 65 -18.81 -13.81 -0.14
CA ASP A 65 -19.18 -14.10 1.25
C ASP A 65 -17.96 -14.66 2.00
N PRO A 66 -17.42 -13.95 3.01
CA PRO A 66 -16.28 -14.42 3.80
C PRO A 66 -16.66 -15.54 4.79
N GLY A 67 -17.93 -15.87 4.92
CA GLY A 67 -18.42 -16.85 5.90
C GLY A 67 -18.14 -16.40 7.34
N SER A 68 -17.55 -17.28 8.12
CA SER A 68 -17.23 -17.02 9.53
C SER A 68 -15.81 -16.48 9.75
N ALA A 69 -15.22 -15.78 8.78
CA ALA A 69 -13.90 -15.16 8.93
C ALA A 69 -13.95 -14.00 9.92
N ASP A 70 -12.91 -13.89 10.74
CA ASP A 70 -12.76 -12.79 11.70
C ASP A 70 -12.17 -11.55 11.01
N VAL A 71 -11.43 -11.75 9.92
CA VAL A 71 -10.86 -10.69 9.08
C VAL A 71 -10.99 -11.02 7.60
N VAL A 72 -11.34 -10.01 6.82
CA VAL A 72 -11.46 -10.06 5.34
C VAL A 72 -10.41 -9.15 4.72
N LEU A 73 -9.53 -9.72 3.88
CA LEU A 73 -8.67 -8.93 3.01
C LEU A 73 -9.33 -8.85 1.63
N ALA A 74 -9.83 -7.67 1.27
CA ALA A 74 -10.52 -7.42 0.01
C ALA A 74 -9.54 -6.88 -1.05
N ALA A 75 -9.12 -7.71 -1.98
CA ALA A 75 -8.27 -7.36 -3.12
C ALA A 75 -9.07 -7.28 -4.43
N LEU A 76 -10.14 -6.50 -4.37
CA LEU A 76 -11.13 -6.33 -5.44
C LEU A 76 -10.82 -5.13 -6.34
N PRO A 77 -11.40 -5.08 -7.54
CA PRO A 77 -11.40 -3.85 -8.33
C PRO A 77 -12.05 -2.70 -7.56
N HIS A 78 -11.66 -1.47 -7.89
CA HIS A 78 -12.30 -0.26 -7.34
C HIS A 78 -13.80 -0.28 -7.61
N THR A 79 -14.58 0.37 -6.75
CA THR A 79 -16.05 0.46 -6.76
C THR A 79 -16.80 -0.79 -6.32
N VAL A 80 -16.10 -1.88 -5.98
CA VAL A 80 -16.71 -3.16 -5.61
C VAL A 80 -16.70 -3.37 -4.08
N ALA A 81 -15.58 -3.11 -3.42
CA ALA A 81 -15.44 -3.35 -1.98
C ALA A 81 -16.40 -2.49 -1.16
N ALA A 82 -16.62 -1.23 -1.58
CA ALA A 82 -17.53 -0.31 -0.89
C ALA A 82 -18.98 -0.82 -0.80
N ALA A 83 -19.47 -1.51 -1.83
CA ALA A 83 -20.81 -2.08 -1.83
C ALA A 83 -20.95 -3.33 -0.93
N LEU A 84 -19.85 -4.03 -0.67
CA LEU A 84 -19.83 -5.31 0.05
C LEU A 84 -19.45 -5.16 1.52
N ALA A 85 -18.62 -4.17 1.83
CA ALA A 85 -18.07 -3.96 3.17
C ALA A 85 -19.14 -3.86 4.28
N PRO A 86 -20.29 -3.18 4.10
CA PRO A 86 -21.33 -3.14 5.13
C PRO A 86 -21.82 -4.52 5.57
N GLY A 87 -21.95 -5.45 4.61
CA GLY A 87 -22.36 -6.82 4.90
C GLY A 87 -21.32 -7.59 5.72
N TRP A 88 -20.05 -7.41 5.41
CA TRP A 88 -18.95 -8.06 6.13
C TRP A 88 -18.77 -7.49 7.56
N LEU A 89 -18.86 -6.17 7.69
CA LEU A 89 -18.83 -5.49 9.00
C LEU A 89 -20.02 -5.93 9.89
N ALA A 90 -21.21 -6.06 9.31
CA ALA A 90 -22.41 -6.53 10.02
C ALA A 90 -22.28 -7.99 10.49
N GLN A 91 -21.47 -8.82 9.83
CA GLN A 91 -21.11 -10.17 10.26
C GLN A 91 -20.05 -10.18 11.37
N GLY A 92 -19.52 -9.01 11.76
CA GLY A 92 -18.51 -8.86 12.80
C GLY A 92 -17.06 -9.01 12.30
N ALA A 93 -16.83 -9.11 11.00
CA ALA A 93 -15.49 -9.19 10.45
C ALA A 93 -14.79 -7.82 10.44
N THR A 94 -13.49 -7.80 10.72
CA THR A 94 -12.65 -6.66 10.39
C THR A 94 -12.37 -6.67 8.88
N VAL A 95 -12.58 -5.54 8.20
CA VAL A 95 -12.38 -5.41 6.75
C VAL A 95 -11.10 -4.65 6.48
N ILE A 96 -10.19 -5.25 5.70
CA ILE A 96 -8.97 -4.63 5.21
C ILE A 96 -9.10 -4.51 3.68
N ASP A 97 -9.45 -3.32 3.22
CA ASP A 97 -9.67 -3.04 1.81
C ASP A 97 -8.38 -2.61 1.10
N CYS A 98 -7.96 -3.39 0.12
CA CYS A 98 -6.82 -3.08 -0.75
C CYS A 98 -7.22 -2.29 -2.01
N SER A 99 -8.53 -2.05 -2.23
CA SER A 99 -9.01 -1.21 -3.32
C SER A 99 -8.80 0.28 -2.99
N ALA A 100 -9.40 1.16 -3.75
CA ALA A 100 -9.34 2.59 -3.47
C ALA A 100 -10.61 3.13 -2.78
N ASP A 101 -11.54 2.24 -2.46
CA ASP A 101 -12.90 2.64 -2.14
C ASP A 101 -13.00 3.43 -0.82
N PHE A 102 -12.12 3.16 0.13
CA PHE A 102 -12.14 3.82 1.44
C PHE A 102 -10.89 4.66 1.72
N ARG A 103 -10.15 5.08 0.69
CA ARG A 103 -8.91 5.86 0.87
C ARG A 103 -9.13 7.36 1.04
N LEU A 104 -10.27 7.87 0.56
CA LEU A 104 -10.64 9.28 0.59
C LEU A 104 -11.82 9.46 1.55
N HIS A 105 -11.77 10.49 2.40
CA HIS A 105 -12.90 10.87 3.26
C HIS A 105 -13.94 11.69 2.50
N ASP A 106 -13.54 12.38 1.41
CA ASP A 106 -14.45 13.19 0.60
C ASP A 106 -15.08 12.38 -0.53
N ALA A 107 -16.39 12.09 -0.40
CA ALA A 107 -17.18 11.39 -1.43
C ALA A 107 -17.23 12.16 -2.77
N ALA A 108 -17.12 13.49 -2.77
CA ALA A 108 -17.09 14.27 -4.00
C ALA A 108 -15.75 14.10 -4.74
N ALA A 109 -14.65 14.06 -3.99
CA ALA A 109 -13.34 13.70 -4.55
C ALA A 109 -13.36 12.27 -5.09
N TYR A 110 -13.96 11.30 -4.38
CA TYR A 110 -14.11 9.95 -4.89
C TYR A 110 -14.85 9.92 -6.24
N LYS A 111 -16.01 10.59 -6.32
CA LYS A 111 -16.78 10.69 -7.57
C LYS A 111 -15.95 11.29 -8.71
N THR A 112 -15.19 12.33 -8.43
CA THR A 112 -14.34 13.00 -9.41
C THR A 112 -13.30 12.07 -10.03
N TRP A 113 -12.66 11.21 -9.20
CA TRP A 113 -11.55 10.37 -9.63
C TRP A 113 -11.97 8.97 -10.10
N TYR A 114 -13.10 8.45 -9.61
CA TYR A 114 -13.58 7.10 -9.94
C TYR A 114 -14.82 7.10 -10.84
N GLY A 115 -15.45 8.27 -11.08
CA GLY A 115 -16.55 8.45 -12.03
C GLY A 115 -17.90 7.93 -11.56
N VAL A 116 -18.02 7.50 -10.29
CA VAL A 116 -19.24 6.96 -9.67
C VAL A 116 -19.47 7.57 -8.31
N ASP A 117 -20.72 7.64 -7.88
CA ASP A 117 -21.05 8.00 -6.49
C ASP A 117 -20.57 6.88 -5.55
N HIS A 118 -20.04 7.26 -4.38
CA HIS A 118 -19.64 6.26 -3.40
C HIS A 118 -20.88 5.55 -2.83
N PRO A 119 -20.95 4.20 -2.88
CA PRO A 119 -22.17 3.48 -2.49
C PRO A 119 -22.47 3.55 -0.99
N THR A 120 -21.47 3.79 -0.16
CA THR A 120 -21.58 3.85 1.31
C THR A 120 -20.77 5.03 1.87
N PRO A 121 -21.16 6.29 1.57
CA PRO A 121 -20.36 7.46 1.96
C PRO A 121 -20.21 7.60 3.48
N ASP A 122 -21.18 7.13 4.26
CA ASP A 122 -21.15 7.19 5.73
C ASP A 122 -19.99 6.37 6.34
N LEU A 123 -19.46 5.38 5.62
CA LEU A 123 -18.32 4.58 6.08
C LEU A 123 -16.96 5.23 5.80
N LEU A 124 -16.91 6.30 5.01
CA LEU A 124 -15.64 6.98 4.70
C LEU A 124 -14.97 7.54 5.95
N ASP A 125 -15.74 8.09 6.89
CA ASP A 125 -15.22 8.63 8.15
C ASP A 125 -14.84 7.54 9.16
N GLU A 126 -15.35 6.31 8.97
CA GLU A 126 -15.01 5.16 9.84
C GLU A 126 -13.74 4.44 9.38
N ALA A 127 -13.37 4.61 8.12
CA ALA A 127 -12.23 3.93 7.54
C ALA A 127 -10.90 4.53 8.04
N ILE A 128 -10.03 3.67 8.57
CA ILE A 128 -8.69 4.11 8.99
C ILE A 128 -7.68 3.80 7.88
N TYR A 129 -6.97 4.83 7.44
CA TYR A 129 -5.94 4.71 6.42
C TYR A 129 -4.72 3.94 6.95
N ALA A 130 -4.40 2.83 6.32
CA ALA A 130 -3.44 1.82 6.79
C ALA A 130 -1.96 2.20 6.57
N MET A 131 -1.61 3.47 6.68
CA MET A 131 -0.21 3.89 6.77
C MET A 131 0.21 3.76 8.25
N VAL A 132 0.72 2.59 8.65
CA VAL A 132 1.02 2.26 10.05
C VAL A 132 1.94 3.31 10.69
N GLU A 133 2.89 3.84 9.93
CA GLU A 133 3.83 4.87 10.36
C GLU A 133 3.16 6.21 10.72
N LEU A 134 1.93 6.43 10.26
CA LEU A 134 1.18 7.66 10.48
C LEU A 134 -0.02 7.47 11.41
N HIS A 135 -0.67 6.31 11.36
CA HIS A 135 -1.98 6.06 11.99
C HIS A 135 -2.02 4.85 12.93
N ARG A 136 -0.87 4.42 13.46
CA ARG A 136 -0.72 3.23 14.32
C ARG A 136 -1.77 3.14 15.44
N GLU A 137 -1.99 4.22 16.17
CA GLU A 137 -2.90 4.21 17.31
C GLU A 137 -4.36 4.00 16.88
N SER A 138 -4.78 4.65 15.80
CA SER A 138 -6.14 4.50 15.26
C SER A 138 -6.39 3.09 14.71
N LEU A 139 -5.36 2.46 14.15
CA LEU A 139 -5.47 1.10 13.61
C LEU A 139 -5.77 0.04 14.68
N LYS A 140 -5.37 0.25 15.93
CA LYS A 140 -5.57 -0.74 17.02
C LYS A 140 -7.04 -1.07 17.28
N SER A 141 -7.96 -0.18 16.95
CA SER A 141 -9.41 -0.36 17.16
C SER A 141 -10.23 -0.33 15.87
N ALA A 142 -9.59 -0.23 14.71
CA ALA A 142 -10.29 -0.08 13.44
C ALA A 142 -10.98 -1.37 12.98
N ASN A 143 -12.24 -1.29 12.58
CA ASN A 143 -12.96 -2.39 11.95
C ASN A 143 -12.99 -2.29 10.42
N LEU A 144 -12.79 -1.08 9.88
CA LEU A 144 -12.62 -0.83 8.45
C LEU A 144 -11.27 -0.16 8.23
N ILE A 145 -10.41 -0.82 7.48
CA ILE A 145 -9.02 -0.42 7.24
C ILE A 145 -8.79 -0.29 5.74
N SER A 146 -8.34 0.87 5.31
CA SER A 146 -8.09 1.19 3.90
C SER A 146 -6.60 1.16 3.59
N VAL A 147 -6.17 0.22 2.76
CA VAL A 147 -4.76 0.05 2.41
C VAL A 147 -4.32 1.11 1.39
N PRO A 148 -3.23 1.85 1.64
CA PRO A 148 -2.68 2.85 0.73
C PRO A 148 -2.40 2.32 -0.67
N GLY A 149 -2.50 3.19 -1.66
CA GLY A 149 -1.93 2.93 -2.97
C GLY A 149 -0.39 2.84 -2.91
N CYS A 150 0.21 2.10 -3.83
CA CYS A 150 1.66 1.89 -3.82
C CYS A 150 2.46 3.19 -4.04
N TYR A 151 2.04 4.05 -4.95
CA TYR A 151 2.64 5.38 -5.13
C TYR A 151 2.41 6.30 -3.91
N PRO A 152 1.19 6.41 -3.34
CA PRO A 152 0.97 7.12 -2.09
C PRO A 152 1.90 6.66 -0.97
N THR A 153 2.07 5.36 -0.75
CA THR A 153 3.00 4.85 0.26
C THR A 153 4.41 5.42 0.10
N ALA A 154 4.98 5.33 -1.10
CA ALA A 154 6.34 5.84 -1.35
C ALA A 154 6.42 7.38 -1.24
N THR A 155 5.40 8.09 -1.74
CA THR A 155 5.31 9.55 -1.70
C THR A 155 5.18 10.08 -0.26
N LEU A 156 4.32 9.47 0.54
CA LEU A 156 4.11 9.87 1.93
C LEU A 156 5.37 9.64 2.77
N LEU A 157 6.05 8.50 2.59
CA LEU A 157 7.34 8.25 3.25
C LEU A 157 8.42 9.27 2.86
N ALA A 158 8.36 9.78 1.61
CA ALA A 158 9.29 10.79 1.14
C ALA A 158 8.98 12.21 1.64
N CYS A 159 7.72 12.57 1.86
CA CYS A 159 7.32 13.98 2.04
C CYS A 159 6.86 14.29 3.47
N VAL A 160 6.13 13.35 4.12
CA VAL A 160 5.47 13.60 5.41
C VAL A 160 6.46 13.97 6.53
N PRO A 161 7.63 13.35 6.69
CA PRO A 161 8.52 13.72 7.79
C PRO A 161 8.92 15.20 7.76
N ALA A 162 9.29 15.71 6.60
CA ALA A 162 9.71 17.10 6.43
C ALA A 162 8.54 18.10 6.49
N LEU A 163 7.36 17.74 5.95
CA LEU A 163 6.14 18.56 6.05
C LEU A 163 5.68 18.67 7.50
N ARG A 164 5.58 17.56 8.22
CA ARG A 164 5.15 17.52 9.62
C ARG A 164 6.08 18.30 10.54
N ALA A 165 7.37 18.30 10.25
CA ALA A 165 8.36 19.11 10.95
C ALA A 165 8.31 20.61 10.56
N GLY A 166 7.55 21.01 9.54
CA GLY A 166 7.44 22.39 9.08
C GLY A 166 8.73 22.96 8.47
N VAL A 167 9.67 22.11 8.04
CA VAL A 167 11.01 22.53 7.56
C VAL A 167 11.10 22.71 6.06
N ILE A 168 10.04 22.42 5.32
CA ILE A 168 9.96 22.63 3.87
C ILE A 168 8.75 23.47 3.48
N GLU A 169 8.78 24.03 2.28
CA GLU A 169 7.63 24.66 1.68
C GLU A 169 6.56 23.62 1.34
N ALA A 170 5.28 24.03 1.42
CA ALA A 170 4.14 23.16 1.09
C ALA A 170 3.91 23.05 -0.44
N ASP A 171 4.99 22.96 -1.20
CA ASP A 171 5.03 22.79 -2.65
C ASP A 171 6.05 21.71 -2.99
N VAL A 172 5.56 20.50 -3.26
CA VAL A 172 6.38 19.31 -3.44
C VAL A 172 6.26 18.76 -4.86
N VAL A 173 7.35 18.28 -5.39
CA VAL A 173 7.41 17.58 -6.67
C VAL A 173 7.85 16.16 -6.44
N VAL A 174 7.09 15.19 -6.96
CA VAL A 174 7.42 13.76 -6.84
C VAL A 174 7.38 13.12 -8.21
N ASP A 175 8.50 12.53 -8.58
CA ASP A 175 8.70 11.75 -9.80
C ASP A 175 8.89 10.29 -9.40
N ALA A 176 7.98 9.39 -9.82
CA ALA A 176 7.96 8.02 -9.34
C ALA A 176 7.96 7.01 -10.49
N LYS A 177 8.79 5.98 -10.37
CA LYS A 177 8.96 4.89 -11.33
C LYS A 177 8.38 3.62 -10.73
N SER A 178 7.49 2.94 -11.46
CA SER A 178 6.84 1.70 -11.03
C SER A 178 7.06 0.56 -12.01
N GLY A 179 7.20 -0.63 -11.46
CA GLY A 179 7.12 -1.86 -12.22
C GLY A 179 5.70 -2.17 -12.71
N ILE A 180 5.62 -3.00 -13.74
CA ILE A 180 4.40 -3.33 -14.50
C ILE A 180 3.32 -4.01 -13.63
N SER A 181 3.69 -4.76 -12.60
CA SER A 181 2.72 -5.43 -11.73
C SER A 181 1.77 -4.45 -11.02
N GLY A 182 2.12 -3.15 -10.95
CA GLY A 182 1.25 -2.10 -10.44
C GLY A 182 -0.02 -1.87 -11.28
N ALA A 183 -0.02 -2.26 -12.55
CA ALA A 183 -1.18 -2.21 -13.43
C ALA A 183 -2.16 -3.37 -13.23
N GLY A 184 -1.85 -4.34 -12.36
CA GLY A 184 -2.67 -5.52 -12.12
C GLY A 184 -2.36 -6.71 -13.03
N ARG A 185 -3.08 -7.82 -12.82
CA ARG A 185 -2.84 -9.09 -13.54
C ARG A 185 -3.58 -9.18 -14.88
N SER A 186 -4.63 -8.41 -15.06
CA SER A 186 -5.41 -8.45 -16.30
C SER A 186 -4.56 -7.97 -17.48
N PRO A 187 -4.45 -8.75 -18.57
CA PRO A 187 -3.66 -8.37 -19.72
C PRO A 187 -4.28 -7.15 -20.42
N SER A 188 -3.40 -6.24 -20.84
CA SER A 188 -3.77 -5.10 -21.68
C SER A 188 -2.68 -4.86 -22.71
N LEU A 189 -2.99 -4.15 -23.78
CA LEU A 189 -1.98 -3.81 -24.78
C LEU A 189 -0.80 -3.08 -24.13
N GLY A 190 -1.07 -2.06 -23.31
CA GLY A 190 -0.03 -1.24 -22.68
C GLY A 190 0.79 -1.94 -21.58
N THR A 191 0.46 -3.20 -21.23
CA THR A 191 1.24 -4.04 -20.29
C THR A 191 1.79 -5.31 -20.95
N GLY A 192 1.59 -5.45 -22.26
CA GLY A 192 2.14 -6.57 -23.05
C GLY A 192 3.67 -6.50 -23.12
N PHE A 193 4.35 -7.67 -23.14
CA PHE A 193 5.80 -7.74 -23.11
C PHE A 193 6.47 -6.88 -24.18
N SER A 194 5.99 -6.95 -25.44
CA SER A 194 6.57 -6.19 -26.55
C SER A 194 6.40 -4.68 -26.42
N GLU A 195 5.37 -4.23 -25.70
CA GLU A 195 5.08 -2.80 -25.50
C GLU A 195 5.90 -2.20 -24.34
N VAL A 196 6.19 -3.01 -23.32
CA VAL A 196 6.84 -2.52 -22.11
C VAL A 196 8.33 -2.85 -22.02
N ASN A 197 8.80 -3.89 -22.72
CA ASN A 197 10.21 -4.26 -22.69
C ASN A 197 11.06 -3.16 -23.29
N GLU A 198 12.14 -2.77 -22.59
CA GLU A 198 13.08 -1.72 -22.99
C GLU A 198 12.43 -0.33 -23.19
N SER A 199 11.21 -0.11 -22.63
CA SER A 199 10.47 1.15 -22.76
C SER A 199 10.22 1.80 -21.40
N VAL A 200 10.42 3.10 -21.31
CA VAL A 200 10.11 3.93 -20.15
C VAL A 200 9.23 5.08 -20.59
N HIS A 201 8.08 5.27 -19.95
CA HIS A 201 7.21 6.40 -20.27
C HIS A 201 6.51 6.95 -19.03
N ALA A 202 6.31 8.28 -19.02
CA ALA A 202 5.43 8.95 -18.09
C ALA A 202 3.97 8.72 -18.49
N TYR A 203 3.07 8.64 -17.50
CA TYR A 203 1.63 8.57 -17.74
C TYR A 203 0.86 9.40 -16.72
N GLY A 204 -0.41 9.69 -16.96
CA GLY A 204 -1.25 10.42 -16.01
C GLY A 204 -0.67 11.79 -15.62
N VAL A 205 0.03 12.49 -16.55
CA VAL A 205 0.71 13.76 -16.27
C VAL A 205 -0.28 14.88 -15.98
N GLU A 206 -1.45 14.88 -16.66
CA GLU A 206 -2.54 15.82 -16.40
C GLU A 206 -3.30 15.49 -15.11
N GLY A 207 -3.15 14.28 -14.57
CA GLY A 207 -3.78 13.83 -13.34
C GLY A 207 -3.72 12.32 -13.17
N HIS A 208 -3.49 11.89 -11.95
CA HIS A 208 -3.49 10.47 -11.56
C HIS A 208 -4.36 10.30 -10.31
N ARG A 209 -5.20 9.26 -10.28
CA ARG A 209 -6.14 9.03 -9.17
C ARG A 209 -5.48 8.98 -7.78
N HIS A 210 -4.25 8.48 -7.66
CA HIS A 210 -3.50 8.50 -6.41
C HIS A 210 -3.13 9.91 -5.93
N LYS A 211 -3.23 10.95 -6.78
CA LYS A 211 -2.89 12.31 -6.37
C LYS A 211 -3.84 12.85 -5.30
N SER A 212 -5.14 12.52 -5.39
CA SER A 212 -6.13 12.95 -4.37
C SER A 212 -5.83 12.33 -3.02
N GLU A 213 -5.53 11.03 -3.00
CA GLU A 213 -5.13 10.28 -1.82
C GLU A 213 -3.86 10.88 -1.18
N MET A 214 -2.82 11.14 -1.99
CA MET A 214 -1.59 11.80 -1.49
C MET A 214 -1.87 13.17 -0.91
N LEU A 215 -2.66 14.01 -1.60
CA LEU A 215 -2.96 15.38 -1.16
C LEU A 215 -3.69 15.40 0.17
N GLU A 216 -4.65 14.51 0.39
CA GLU A 216 -5.37 14.43 1.65
C GLU A 216 -4.40 14.17 2.81
N GLN A 217 -3.54 13.16 2.70
CA GLN A 217 -2.57 12.81 3.73
C GLN A 217 -1.45 13.86 3.91
N LEU A 218 -1.01 14.49 2.81
CA LEU A 218 0.01 15.55 2.88
C LEU A 218 -0.52 16.82 3.54
N ARG A 219 -1.79 17.18 3.29
CA ARG A 219 -2.46 18.31 3.93
C ARG A 219 -2.64 18.08 5.44
N ASP A 220 -3.06 16.87 5.82
CA ASP A 220 -3.16 16.50 7.22
C ASP A 220 -1.78 16.62 7.91
N ALA A 221 -0.75 16.07 7.31
CA ALA A 221 0.61 16.14 7.86
C ALA A 221 1.18 17.56 7.97
N ALA A 222 0.85 18.43 7.01
CA ALA A 222 1.34 19.81 6.95
C ALA A 222 0.51 20.78 7.80
N GLY A 223 -0.76 20.45 8.13
CA GLY A 223 -1.72 21.35 8.75
C GLY A 223 -2.11 22.55 7.88
N THR A 224 -1.84 22.47 6.57
CA THR A 224 -2.12 23.52 5.58
C THR A 224 -2.32 22.93 4.20
N ASP A 225 -2.77 23.76 3.24
CA ASP A 225 -2.86 23.30 1.84
C ASP A 225 -1.48 22.99 1.26
N VAL A 226 -1.41 21.91 0.47
CA VAL A 226 -0.18 21.44 -0.16
C VAL A 226 -0.37 21.38 -1.67
N ARG A 227 0.58 21.95 -2.40
CA ARG A 227 0.66 21.77 -3.84
C ARG A 227 1.55 20.56 -4.16
N LEU A 228 1.02 19.62 -4.93
CA LEU A 228 1.73 18.42 -5.36
C LEU A 228 1.79 18.35 -6.89
N THR A 229 3.01 18.33 -7.42
CA THR A 229 3.26 17.88 -8.79
C THR A 229 3.70 16.42 -8.73
N PHE A 230 2.90 15.52 -9.30
CA PHE A 230 3.17 14.09 -9.29
C PHE A 230 3.25 13.55 -10.72
N VAL A 231 4.37 12.91 -11.04
CA VAL A 231 4.61 12.32 -12.36
C VAL A 231 4.97 10.82 -12.20
N PRO A 232 4.01 9.92 -12.43
CA PRO A 232 4.29 8.49 -12.45
C PRO A 232 4.90 8.05 -13.78
N HIS A 233 5.80 7.06 -13.70
CA HIS A 233 6.39 6.40 -14.87
C HIS A 233 6.20 4.90 -14.77
N LEU A 234 6.00 4.26 -15.91
CA LEU A 234 6.08 2.82 -16.03
C LEU A 234 7.46 2.46 -16.60
N ILE A 235 8.13 1.51 -15.96
CA ILE A 235 9.46 1.06 -16.36
C ILE A 235 9.49 -0.46 -16.54
N PRO A 236 10.39 -1.01 -17.38
CA PRO A 236 10.41 -2.42 -17.75
C PRO A 236 10.99 -3.30 -16.62
N MET A 237 10.32 -3.30 -15.50
CA MET A 237 10.58 -4.22 -14.39
C MET A 237 9.27 -4.79 -13.86
N THR A 238 9.30 -5.98 -13.27
CA THR A 238 8.08 -6.63 -12.76
C THR A 238 7.57 -5.94 -11.50
N ARG A 239 8.43 -5.72 -10.50
CA ARG A 239 8.06 -5.21 -9.16
C ARG A 239 8.98 -4.09 -8.74
N GLY A 240 8.46 -3.22 -7.86
CA GLY A 240 9.19 -2.15 -7.22
C GLY A 240 8.67 -0.76 -7.59
N ILE A 241 8.83 0.18 -6.67
CA ILE A 241 8.66 1.61 -6.89
C ILE A 241 9.92 2.33 -6.41
N LEU A 242 10.42 3.25 -7.23
CA LEU A 242 11.39 4.25 -6.83
C LEU A 242 10.74 5.63 -6.96
N ALA A 243 10.44 6.27 -5.83
CA ALA A 243 9.97 7.65 -5.79
C ALA A 243 11.14 8.60 -5.50
N THR A 244 11.19 9.72 -6.21
CA THR A 244 12.13 10.82 -5.98
C THR A 244 11.33 12.08 -5.69
N ALA A 245 11.40 12.57 -4.46
CA ALA A 245 10.78 13.82 -4.04
C ALA A 245 11.81 14.96 -4.05
N TYR A 246 11.44 16.08 -4.65
CA TYR A 246 12.21 17.32 -4.65
C TYR A 246 11.52 18.29 -3.70
N LEU A 247 12.15 18.52 -2.55
CA LEU A 247 11.60 19.31 -1.47
C LEU A 247 12.38 20.62 -1.35
N ARG A 248 11.69 21.74 -1.15
CA ARG A 248 12.30 23.06 -0.96
C ARG A 248 12.41 23.36 0.54
N PRO A 249 13.59 23.27 1.15
CA PRO A 249 13.77 23.62 2.56
C PRO A 249 13.52 25.11 2.79
N ARG A 250 12.95 25.43 3.95
CA ARG A 250 12.80 26.82 4.40
C ARG A 250 14.14 27.43 4.76
N ALA A 251 14.20 28.75 4.82
CA ALA A 251 15.41 29.47 5.18
C ALA A 251 15.95 29.01 6.54
N GLY A 252 17.26 28.74 6.59
CA GLY A 252 17.95 28.30 7.81
C GLY A 252 17.92 26.79 8.07
N VAL A 253 17.17 26.01 7.30
CA VAL A 253 17.19 24.53 7.40
C VAL A 253 18.47 23.99 6.79
N THR A 254 19.10 23.03 7.48
CA THR A 254 20.34 22.37 7.02
C THR A 254 20.08 20.93 6.59
N ALA A 255 21.01 20.38 5.81
CA ALA A 255 20.96 18.98 5.39
C ALA A 255 21.02 18.01 6.59
N GLU A 256 21.80 18.36 7.63
CA GLU A 256 21.92 17.59 8.86
C GLU A 256 20.60 17.53 9.61
N GLN A 257 19.97 18.69 9.83
CA GLN A 257 18.66 18.78 10.49
C GLN A 257 17.61 17.93 9.75
N LEU A 258 17.60 17.98 8.41
CA LEU A 258 16.67 17.17 7.63
C LEU A 258 16.94 15.67 7.83
N ARG A 259 18.20 15.22 7.79
CA ARG A 259 18.55 13.81 8.03
C ARG A 259 18.15 13.34 9.42
N GLU A 260 18.29 14.17 10.45
CA GLU A 260 17.86 13.87 11.82
C GLU A 260 16.34 13.66 11.90
N ILE A 261 15.56 14.48 11.21
CA ILE A 261 14.10 14.32 11.12
C ILE A 261 13.74 12.96 10.51
N TYR A 262 14.38 12.59 9.41
CA TYR A 262 14.13 11.28 8.78
C TYR A 262 14.67 10.12 9.62
N ALA A 263 15.80 10.29 10.32
CA ALA A 263 16.30 9.26 11.23
C ALA A 263 15.32 9.01 12.38
N SER A 264 14.78 10.07 12.98
CA SER A 264 13.78 9.98 14.02
C SER A 264 12.49 9.33 13.52
N PHE A 265 12.04 9.68 12.32
CA PHE A 265 10.87 9.04 11.70
C PHE A 265 11.09 7.56 11.40
N CYS A 266 12.22 7.20 10.80
CA CYS A 266 12.53 5.79 10.50
C CYS A 266 12.62 4.94 11.76
N ALA A 267 13.08 5.50 12.88
CA ALA A 267 13.16 4.79 14.16
C ALA A 267 11.79 4.40 14.75
N THR A 268 10.68 4.95 14.23
CA THR A 268 9.32 4.61 14.68
C THR A 268 8.76 3.34 14.07
N SER A 269 9.42 2.74 13.07
CA SER A 269 8.93 1.55 12.36
C SER A 269 10.05 0.57 12.06
N LEU A 270 9.77 -0.73 12.28
CA LEU A 270 10.70 -1.82 11.96
C LEU A 270 10.94 -2.01 10.46
N PHE A 271 10.08 -1.40 9.62
CA PHE A 271 10.11 -1.56 8.18
C PHE A 271 10.68 -0.35 7.43
N LEU A 272 11.19 0.67 8.14
CA LEU A 272 11.81 1.84 7.54
C LEU A 272 13.32 1.83 7.74
N ASP A 273 14.06 1.90 6.64
CA ASP A 273 15.53 1.98 6.63
C ASP A 273 15.98 3.34 6.12
N LEU A 274 16.62 4.15 6.97
CA LEU A 274 17.37 5.31 6.49
C LEU A 274 18.73 4.83 5.98
N VAL A 275 18.95 4.93 4.66
CA VAL A 275 20.16 4.41 4.00
C VAL A 275 21.13 5.53 3.60
N ALA A 276 22.45 5.23 3.66
CA ALA A 276 23.49 6.20 3.36
C ALA A 276 23.60 6.57 1.88
N ARG A 277 23.09 5.73 0.99
CA ARG A 277 23.13 5.92 -0.49
C ARG A 277 21.75 5.74 -1.08
N PRO A 278 21.44 6.39 -2.23
CA PRO A 278 20.17 6.19 -2.92
C PRO A 278 19.89 4.70 -3.14
N PRO A 279 18.68 4.23 -2.74
CA PRO A 279 18.35 2.81 -2.82
C PRO A 279 18.00 2.38 -4.25
N ALA A 280 18.22 1.09 -4.54
CA ALA A 280 17.69 0.44 -5.71
C ALA A 280 16.43 -0.37 -5.36
N THR A 281 15.47 -0.50 -6.28
CA THR A 281 14.24 -1.29 -6.04
C THR A 281 14.53 -2.75 -5.68
N LYS A 282 15.59 -3.35 -6.23
CA LYS A 282 16.02 -4.72 -5.90
C LYS A 282 16.32 -4.92 -4.41
N THR A 283 16.76 -3.89 -3.69
CA THR A 283 17.12 -4.02 -2.26
C THR A 283 15.93 -4.26 -1.35
N VAL A 284 14.71 -4.01 -1.84
CA VAL A 284 13.46 -4.15 -1.08
C VAL A 284 12.44 -5.10 -1.74
N THR A 285 12.76 -5.63 -2.93
CA THR A 285 11.85 -6.53 -3.65
C THR A 285 11.52 -7.77 -2.81
N GLY A 286 10.23 -8.10 -2.73
CA GLY A 286 9.70 -9.22 -1.95
C GLY A 286 9.59 -8.97 -0.45
N THR A 287 9.84 -7.73 0.02
CA THR A 287 9.80 -7.39 1.45
C THR A 287 8.74 -6.36 1.78
N ASN A 288 8.43 -6.20 3.08
CA ASN A 288 7.63 -5.09 3.59
C ASN A 288 8.48 -3.87 3.98
N ARG A 289 9.74 -3.79 3.52
CA ARG A 289 10.65 -2.70 3.87
C ARG A 289 10.56 -1.53 2.90
N ALA A 290 10.83 -0.34 3.41
CA ALA A 290 11.07 0.87 2.63
C ALA A 290 12.49 1.40 2.91
N ALA A 291 13.29 1.58 1.87
CA ALA A 291 14.60 2.18 1.97
C ALA A 291 14.53 3.66 1.56
N ILE A 292 14.91 4.54 2.47
CA ILE A 292 14.79 6.00 2.34
C ILE A 292 16.20 6.61 2.37
N HIS A 293 16.51 7.48 1.40
CA HIS A 293 17.73 8.26 1.38
C HIS A 293 17.43 9.75 1.30
N VAL A 294 18.13 10.54 2.08
CA VAL A 294 18.03 12.01 2.11
C VAL A 294 19.28 12.61 1.53
N GLY A 295 19.18 13.10 0.32
CA GLY A 295 20.23 13.86 -0.38
C GLY A 295 19.98 15.35 -0.31
N TRP A 296 21.04 16.13 -0.61
CA TRP A 296 20.98 17.59 -0.69
C TRP A 296 21.78 18.08 -1.88
N GLN A 297 21.17 18.90 -2.72
CA GLN A 297 21.80 19.45 -3.93
C GLN A 297 21.30 20.87 -4.16
N ASP A 298 22.20 21.84 -4.18
CA ASP A 298 21.94 23.24 -4.54
C ASP A 298 20.75 23.87 -3.80
N GLY A 299 20.61 23.57 -2.49
CA GLY A 299 19.52 24.09 -1.67
C GLY A 299 18.19 23.33 -1.80
N VAL A 300 18.17 22.24 -2.56
CA VAL A 300 17.01 21.33 -2.70
C VAL A 300 17.30 20.04 -1.96
N ALA A 301 16.37 19.59 -1.11
CA ALA A 301 16.42 18.25 -0.56
C ALA A 301 15.85 17.24 -1.56
N VAL A 302 16.63 16.21 -1.88
CA VAL A 302 16.23 15.14 -2.79
C VAL A 302 16.06 13.86 -1.98
N VAL A 303 14.80 13.51 -1.71
CA VAL A 303 14.47 12.31 -0.94
C VAL A 303 14.09 11.19 -1.89
N THR A 304 14.82 10.08 -1.83
CA THR A 304 14.53 8.89 -2.64
C THR A 304 14.01 7.76 -1.75
N VAL A 305 12.92 7.13 -2.19
CA VAL A 305 12.28 6.02 -1.48
C VAL A 305 12.10 4.85 -2.42
N ALA A 306 12.62 3.69 -2.04
CA ALA A 306 12.36 2.43 -2.73
C ALA A 306 11.46 1.52 -1.88
N ILE A 307 10.43 0.96 -2.50
CA ILE A 307 9.54 -0.06 -1.92
C ILE A 307 9.24 -1.15 -2.94
N ASP A 308 8.79 -2.31 -2.47
CA ASP A 308 8.09 -3.27 -3.32
C ASP A 308 6.62 -2.86 -3.42
N ASN A 309 6.12 -2.62 -4.64
CA ASN A 309 4.76 -2.15 -4.87
C ASN A 309 3.65 -3.16 -4.46
N LEU A 310 3.96 -4.46 -4.39
CA LEU A 310 3.08 -5.51 -3.90
C LEU A 310 3.36 -5.88 -2.43
N GLY A 311 4.57 -5.58 -1.93
CA GLY A 311 4.97 -5.71 -0.52
C GLY A 311 4.50 -4.50 0.29
N LYS A 312 5.44 -3.61 0.66
CA LYS A 312 5.15 -2.38 1.42
C LYS A 312 4.12 -1.48 0.73
N GLY A 313 4.06 -1.48 -0.61
CA GLY A 313 3.08 -0.72 -1.37
C GLY A 313 1.68 -1.36 -1.48
N GLY A 314 1.42 -2.49 -0.82
CA GLY A 314 0.14 -3.21 -0.94
C GLY A 314 -0.07 -4.28 0.12
N ALA A 315 0.08 -5.55 -0.24
CA ALA A 315 -0.24 -6.69 0.63
C ALA A 315 0.57 -6.70 1.94
N GLY A 316 1.85 -6.32 1.89
CA GLY A 316 2.67 -6.23 3.10
C GLY A 316 2.14 -5.17 4.07
N GLN A 317 1.69 -4.03 3.56
CA GLN A 317 1.05 -2.99 4.38
C GLN A 317 -0.29 -3.47 4.96
N ALA A 318 -1.07 -4.25 4.19
CA ALA A 318 -2.33 -4.84 4.67
C ALA A 318 -2.09 -5.79 5.85
N VAL A 319 -1.11 -6.69 5.75
CA VAL A 319 -0.75 -7.63 6.83
C VAL A 319 -0.11 -6.89 8.01
N HIS A 320 0.70 -5.84 7.77
CA HIS A 320 1.23 -5.00 8.85
C HIS A 320 0.10 -4.31 9.65
N ALA A 321 -0.89 -3.75 8.95
CA ALA A 321 -2.07 -3.17 9.60
C ALA A 321 -2.90 -4.21 10.37
N LEU A 322 -3.04 -5.44 9.83
CA LEU A 322 -3.66 -6.57 10.51
C LEU A 322 -2.93 -6.86 11.83
N ASN A 323 -1.60 -6.95 11.80
CA ASN A 323 -0.80 -7.24 12.99
C ASN A 323 -1.01 -6.18 14.08
N VAL A 324 -0.99 -4.91 13.72
CA VAL A 324 -1.27 -3.80 14.64
C VAL A 324 -2.71 -3.87 15.18
N ARG A 325 -3.68 -4.14 14.30
CA ARG A 325 -5.10 -4.22 14.68
C ARG A 325 -5.38 -5.31 15.71
N PHE A 326 -4.76 -6.47 15.57
CA PHE A 326 -4.98 -7.62 16.44
C PHE A 326 -3.93 -7.78 17.54
N GLY A 327 -2.96 -6.86 17.62
CA GLY A 327 -1.92 -6.88 18.66
C GLY A 327 -0.90 -8.00 18.49
N PHE A 328 -0.71 -8.50 17.28
CA PHE A 328 0.34 -9.47 16.95
C PHE A 328 1.72 -8.77 16.86
N ASP A 329 2.78 -9.57 16.82
CA ASP A 329 4.11 -9.04 16.46
C ASP A 329 4.01 -8.40 15.06
N GLU A 330 4.48 -7.16 14.92
CA GLU A 330 4.34 -6.41 13.67
C GLU A 330 5.07 -7.08 12.50
N THR A 331 6.07 -7.91 12.78
CA THR A 331 6.83 -8.67 11.76
C THR A 331 6.20 -10.00 11.40
N ALA A 332 5.20 -10.47 12.16
CA ALA A 332 4.57 -11.76 11.93
C ALA A 332 4.04 -11.89 10.48
N GLY A 333 4.40 -12.97 9.81
CA GLY A 333 4.06 -13.21 8.40
C GLY A 333 4.75 -12.29 7.39
N LEU A 334 5.55 -11.31 7.84
CA LEU A 334 6.24 -10.32 7.00
C LEU A 334 7.77 -10.52 6.93
N GLU A 335 8.28 -11.52 7.61
CA GLU A 335 9.69 -11.87 7.54
C GLU A 335 10.03 -12.42 6.14
N SER A 336 10.63 -11.58 5.34
CA SER A 336 11.13 -11.97 4.02
C SER A 336 12.59 -11.57 3.87
N ARG A 337 13.34 -12.39 3.15
CA ARG A 337 14.75 -12.11 2.83
C ARG A 337 14.83 -11.54 1.43
N VAL A 338 15.57 -10.45 1.29
CA VAL A 338 15.92 -9.94 -0.04
C VAL A 338 16.75 -11.00 -0.76
N LEU A 339 16.30 -11.35 -1.96
CA LEU A 339 17.08 -12.20 -2.87
C LEU A 339 17.92 -11.27 -3.75
N TRP A 340 19.22 -11.23 -3.48
CA TRP A 340 20.18 -10.47 -4.27
C TRP A 340 21.16 -11.43 -4.96
N PRO A 341 21.52 -11.26 -6.23
CA PRO A 341 21.21 -10.19 -7.17
C PRO A 341 19.82 -10.21 -7.77
#